data_af3d5419daf19f60c5e7b551e7ec1fce
#
_entry.id   af3d5419daf19f60c5e7b551e7ec1fce
#
_cell.length_a   1.000
_cell.length_b   1.000
_cell.length_c   1.000
_cell.angle_alpha   90.00
_cell.angle_beta   90.00
_cell.angle_gamma   90.00
#
_symmetry.space_group_name_H-M   'P 1'
#
loop_
_entity.id
_entity.type
_entity.pdbx_description
1 polymer ?
#
loop_
_entity_poly.entity_id
_entity_poly.type
_entity_poly.pdbx_seq_one_letter_code
_entity_poly.pdbx_strand_id
1 'polypeptide(L)'
;MSLTASCPPLPAQPNKQFLIRIGKPAFTLIELLVVIAIIGILAALLLPVLGRARLKAKEIQCLSNTRQLTMATSIYVADQEKQPAYNAPAFPDGNWMGTLIDYAKDKNLRLCPLAPLRTPAPASGNRQGSADGAWVRWTSDRKTMFYGSYGFNGWLYSQVVLFGGGPHPRPHFFFSNQGSLEKPSQTPVFFDENWLDTWPLETDLPARDLYNGETFVGGPGVYNIGRCTIARHHVRSPASAPRHVAPGQRLPGALEMGMADGHSEFVDLEHLWNLSWHYGWQTPAKRPD
;
A
#
# COMPACT_ATOMS: atom_id res chain seq x y z
N MET A 1 -50.33 41.75 91.65
CA MET A 1 -50.35 42.85 90.69
C MET A 1 -49.08 42.71 89.83
N SER A 2 -49.20 42.15 88.63
CA SER A 2 -48.10 41.94 87.71
C SER A 2 -48.36 42.74 86.43
N LEU A 3 -47.50 43.74 86.18
CA LEU A 3 -47.57 44.57 84.97
C LEU A 3 -46.65 43.97 83.91
N THR A 4 -47.21 43.41 82.90
CA THR A 4 -46.52 42.99 81.74
C THR A 4 -46.50 44.13 80.72
N ALA A 5 -45.30 44.71 80.46
CA ALA A 5 -45.10 45.69 79.41
C ALA A 5 -44.82 44.98 78.10
N SER A 6 -45.69 45.17 77.11
CA SER A 6 -45.54 44.72 75.78
C SER A 6 -44.71 45.72 74.96
N CYS A 7 -43.62 45.25 74.38
CA CYS A 7 -42.77 46.03 73.47
C CYS A 7 -43.36 45.97 72.02
N PRO A 8 -43.42 47.09 71.28
CA PRO A 8 -43.94 47.10 69.90
C PRO A 8 -42.92 46.52 68.92
N PRO A 9 -43.38 45.88 67.84
CA PRO A 9 -42.48 45.32 66.84
C PRO A 9 -41.83 46.41 66.01
N LEU A 10 -40.55 46.19 65.71
CA LEU A 10 -39.70 47.01 64.79
C LEU A 10 -40.20 46.92 63.35
N PRO A 11 -40.19 47.99 62.61
CA PRO A 11 -40.58 47.96 61.17
C PRO A 11 -39.57 47.18 60.32
N ALA A 12 -40.08 46.28 59.46
CA ALA A 12 -39.34 45.52 58.54
C ALA A 12 -38.60 46.44 57.48
N GLN A 13 -37.31 46.34 57.42
CA GLN A 13 -36.50 47.03 56.40
C GLN A 13 -36.71 46.36 55.07
N PRO A 14 -36.91 47.08 53.95
CA PRO A 14 -37.00 46.49 52.61
C PRO A 14 -35.60 45.99 52.15
N ASN A 15 -35.50 44.73 51.91
CA ASN A 15 -34.31 44.08 51.38
C ASN A 15 -34.09 44.56 49.95
N LYS A 16 -33.21 45.55 49.72
CA LYS A 16 -32.78 45.98 48.41
C LYS A 16 -31.83 44.91 47.86
N GLN A 17 -32.34 43.93 47.10
CA GLN A 17 -31.58 43.05 46.28
C GLN A 17 -30.91 43.87 45.17
N PHE A 18 -29.60 44.06 45.32
CA PHE A 18 -28.76 44.73 44.32
C PHE A 18 -28.51 43.68 43.20
N LEU A 19 -29.39 43.65 42.18
CA LEU A 19 -29.21 42.86 40.98
C LEU A 19 -28.05 43.47 40.20
N ILE A 20 -26.85 42.91 40.37
CA ILE A 20 -25.72 43.17 39.48
C ILE A 20 -26.10 42.61 38.11
N ARG A 21 -26.59 43.46 37.22
CA ARG A 21 -26.76 43.15 35.81
C ARG A 21 -25.35 43.00 35.22
N ILE A 22 -24.80 41.75 35.18
CA ILE A 22 -23.64 41.44 34.39
C ILE A 22 -24.07 41.60 32.94
N GLY A 23 -23.74 42.73 32.37
CA GLY A 23 -23.96 42.98 30.92
C GLY A 23 -23.23 41.90 30.16
N LYS A 24 -23.94 41.06 29.41
CA LYS A 24 -23.28 40.09 28.50
C LYS A 24 -22.52 40.93 27.49
N PRO A 25 -21.22 40.68 27.31
CA PRO A 25 -20.47 41.41 26.28
C PRO A 25 -21.15 41.16 24.93
N ALA A 26 -21.60 42.21 24.28
CA ALA A 26 -22.17 42.13 22.94
C ALA A 26 -21.02 41.99 21.96
N PHE A 27 -21.00 40.87 21.19
CA PHE A 27 -19.97 40.59 20.19
C PHE A 27 -20.20 41.52 18.98
N THR A 28 -19.17 42.25 18.57
CA THR A 28 -19.26 43.10 17.40
C THR A 28 -19.09 42.32 16.10
N LEU A 29 -19.71 42.78 15.01
CA LEU A 29 -19.58 42.18 13.70
C LEU A 29 -18.12 42.17 13.21
N ILE A 30 -17.33 43.18 13.57
CA ILE A 30 -15.92 43.27 13.25
C ILE A 30 -15.09 42.21 13.98
N GLU A 31 -15.33 41.97 15.27
CA GLU A 31 -14.62 40.92 16.03
C GLU A 31 -14.87 39.54 15.42
N LEU A 32 -16.10 39.24 15.00
CA LEU A 32 -16.40 38.00 14.30
C LEU A 32 -15.66 37.90 12.96
N LEU A 33 -15.68 38.98 12.18
CA LEU A 33 -15.07 39.04 10.85
C LEU A 33 -13.55 38.85 10.91
N VAL A 34 -12.87 39.45 11.89
CA VAL A 34 -11.42 39.29 12.08
C VAL A 34 -11.09 37.85 12.43
N VAL A 35 -11.86 37.21 13.31
CA VAL A 35 -11.63 35.82 13.72
C VAL A 35 -11.76 34.85 12.53
N ILE A 36 -12.82 34.99 11.71
CA ILE A 36 -12.98 34.13 10.53
C ILE A 36 -11.90 34.39 9.48
N ALA A 37 -11.43 35.65 9.33
CA ALA A 37 -10.34 35.97 8.44
C ALA A 37 -9.01 35.28 8.87
N ILE A 38 -8.68 35.34 10.16
CA ILE A 38 -7.48 34.65 10.69
C ILE A 38 -7.59 33.14 10.51
N ILE A 39 -8.76 32.54 10.85
CA ILE A 39 -8.99 31.10 10.64
C ILE A 39 -8.86 30.75 9.16
N GLY A 40 -9.38 31.56 8.27
CA GLY A 40 -9.30 31.37 6.81
C GLY A 40 -7.84 31.36 6.31
N ILE A 41 -7.02 32.30 6.78
CA ILE A 41 -5.60 32.37 6.44
C ILE A 41 -4.85 31.14 6.97
N LEU A 42 -5.07 30.77 8.23
CA LEU A 42 -4.43 29.60 8.83
C LEU A 42 -4.84 28.30 8.11
N ALA A 43 -6.12 28.14 7.81
CA ALA A 43 -6.62 26.98 7.08
C ALA A 43 -6.03 26.89 5.66
N ALA A 44 -5.91 28.01 4.95
CA ALA A 44 -5.33 28.06 3.61
C ALA A 44 -3.87 27.60 3.57
N LEU A 45 -3.10 27.86 4.64
CA LEU A 45 -1.71 27.41 4.77
C LEU A 45 -1.60 25.95 5.24
N LEU A 46 -2.53 25.48 6.09
CA LEU A 46 -2.49 24.12 6.67
C LEU A 46 -2.97 23.04 5.72
N LEU A 47 -4.02 23.30 4.92
CA LEU A 47 -4.63 22.26 4.06
C LEU A 47 -3.63 21.62 3.08
N PRO A 48 -2.78 22.36 2.32
CA PRO A 48 -1.82 21.75 1.41
C PRO A 48 -0.72 20.96 2.13
N VAL A 49 -0.29 21.40 3.32
CA VAL A 49 0.70 20.69 4.12
C VAL A 49 0.13 19.37 4.66
N LEU A 50 -1.11 19.39 5.17
CA LEU A 50 -1.79 18.21 5.68
C LEU A 50 -2.02 17.16 4.57
N GLY A 51 -2.31 17.60 3.34
CA GLY A 51 -2.43 16.70 2.19
C GLY A 51 -1.13 15.93 1.91
N ARG A 52 0.01 16.62 1.90
CA ARG A 52 1.34 16.02 1.72
C ARG A 52 1.72 15.08 2.88
N ALA A 53 1.42 15.49 4.11
CA ALA A 53 1.70 14.67 5.30
C ALA A 53 0.91 13.35 5.28
N ARG A 54 -0.37 13.40 4.90
CA ARG A 54 -1.21 12.20 4.73
C ARG A 54 -0.69 11.25 3.65
N LEU A 55 -0.23 11.80 2.52
CA LEU A 55 0.37 10.99 1.47
C LEU A 55 1.63 10.28 1.99
N LYS A 56 2.52 11.02 2.67
CA LYS A 56 3.74 10.46 3.25
C LYS A 56 3.47 9.38 4.31
N ALA A 57 2.46 9.58 5.14
CA ALA A 57 2.04 8.57 6.12
C ALA A 57 1.58 7.27 5.44
N LYS A 58 0.83 7.35 4.33
CA LYS A 58 0.42 6.19 3.54
C LYS A 58 1.62 5.47 2.91
N GLU A 59 2.61 6.21 2.41
CA GLU A 59 3.85 5.64 1.88
C GLU A 59 4.61 4.84 2.95
N ILE A 60 4.78 5.40 4.15
CA ILE A 60 5.43 4.69 5.27
C ILE A 60 4.62 3.44 5.68
N GLN A 61 3.31 3.50 5.63
CA GLN A 61 2.48 2.32 5.89
C GLN A 61 2.68 1.24 4.82
N CYS A 62 2.85 1.61 3.54
CA CYS A 62 3.18 0.66 2.49
C CYS A 62 4.52 -0.04 2.79
N LEU A 63 5.59 0.71 3.12
CA LEU A 63 6.90 0.14 3.53
C LEU A 63 6.78 -0.82 4.73
N SER A 64 5.94 -0.48 5.69
CA SER A 64 5.68 -1.37 6.82
C SER A 64 4.98 -2.67 6.41
N ASN A 65 4.03 -2.58 5.47
CA ASN A 65 3.27 -3.74 5.01
C ASN A 65 4.15 -4.73 4.25
N THR A 66 4.95 -4.27 3.28
CA THR A 66 5.85 -5.16 2.52
C THR A 66 6.95 -5.73 3.39
N ARG A 67 7.49 -4.94 4.34
CA ARG A 67 8.42 -5.46 5.33
C ARG A 67 7.82 -6.62 6.12
N GLN A 68 6.58 -6.48 6.60
CA GLN A 68 5.88 -7.54 7.35
C GLN A 68 5.62 -8.77 6.47
N LEU A 69 5.22 -8.61 5.21
CA LEU A 69 5.05 -9.71 4.26
C LEU A 69 6.39 -10.43 3.99
N THR A 70 7.47 -9.68 3.81
CA THR A 70 8.81 -10.24 3.61
C THR A 70 9.28 -11.00 4.84
N MET A 71 9.07 -10.46 6.05
CA MET A 71 9.37 -11.16 7.30
C MET A 71 8.53 -12.42 7.45
N ALA A 72 7.25 -12.40 7.13
CA ALA A 72 6.39 -13.59 7.13
C ALA A 72 6.92 -14.68 6.18
N THR A 73 7.45 -14.29 5.02
CA THR A 73 8.12 -15.23 4.10
C THR A 73 9.38 -15.80 4.72
N SER A 74 10.21 -14.98 5.36
CA SER A 74 11.44 -15.45 6.01
C SER A 74 11.15 -16.44 7.14
N ILE A 75 10.11 -16.18 7.95
CA ILE A 75 9.65 -17.10 8.99
C ILE A 75 9.14 -18.41 8.37
N TYR A 76 8.31 -18.31 7.30
CA TYR A 76 7.84 -19.49 6.58
C TYR A 76 9.03 -20.35 6.08
N VAL A 77 10.02 -19.71 5.47
CA VAL A 77 11.20 -20.43 4.92
C VAL A 77 12.03 -21.07 6.05
N ALA A 78 12.15 -20.40 7.20
CA ALA A 78 12.82 -20.96 8.38
C ALA A 78 12.08 -22.18 8.94
N ASP A 79 10.75 -22.14 9.01
CA ASP A 79 9.93 -23.23 9.54
C ASP A 79 9.80 -24.41 8.57
N GLN A 80 9.72 -24.14 7.27
CA GLN A 80 9.44 -25.15 6.24
C GLN A 80 10.68 -25.63 5.51
N GLU A 81 11.83 -25.01 5.74
CA GLU A 81 13.13 -25.27 5.07
C GLU A 81 13.05 -25.17 3.53
N LYS A 82 12.07 -24.48 3.01
CA LYS A 82 11.81 -24.28 1.56
C LYS A 82 11.10 -22.98 1.28
N GLN A 83 11.27 -22.49 0.07
CA GLN A 83 10.54 -21.33 -0.45
C GLN A 83 9.03 -21.60 -0.57
N PRO A 84 8.17 -20.58 -0.55
CA PRO A 84 6.73 -20.72 -0.78
C PRO A 84 6.42 -21.53 -2.05
N ALA A 85 5.42 -22.41 -1.98
CA ALA A 85 4.97 -23.14 -3.14
C ALA A 85 4.04 -22.26 -4.00
N TYR A 86 4.18 -22.34 -5.32
CA TYR A 86 3.26 -21.67 -6.25
C TYR A 86 1.83 -22.20 -6.09
N ASN A 87 1.70 -23.52 -5.95
CA ASN A 87 0.42 -24.20 -5.67
C ASN A 87 0.46 -24.80 -4.28
N ALA A 88 -0.09 -24.12 -3.27
CA ALA A 88 -0.23 -24.66 -1.94
C ALA A 88 -1.30 -25.77 -1.91
N PRO A 89 -1.06 -26.94 -1.26
CA PRO A 89 -2.03 -28.03 -1.24
C PRO A 89 -3.41 -27.65 -0.68
N ALA A 90 -3.43 -26.80 0.36
CA ALA A 90 -4.68 -26.32 0.96
C ALA A 90 -5.37 -25.22 0.13
N PHE A 91 -4.63 -24.54 -0.74
CA PHE A 91 -5.12 -23.48 -1.61
C PHE A 91 -4.41 -23.55 -2.95
N PRO A 92 -4.78 -24.52 -3.83
CA PRO A 92 -4.11 -24.75 -5.10
C PRO A 92 -3.97 -23.52 -5.97
N ASP A 93 -4.96 -22.61 -5.88
CA ASP A 93 -4.97 -21.33 -6.59
C ASP A 93 -4.58 -20.14 -5.72
N GLY A 94 -4.13 -20.39 -4.49
CA GLY A 94 -3.85 -19.34 -3.51
C GLY A 94 -2.50 -18.66 -3.69
N ASN A 95 -1.59 -19.26 -4.43
CA ASN A 95 -0.22 -18.79 -4.63
C ASN A 95 0.43 -18.43 -3.27
N TRP A 96 1.25 -17.39 -3.20
CA TRP A 96 1.87 -16.93 -1.96
C TRP A 96 0.83 -16.59 -0.86
N MET A 97 -0.35 -16.10 -1.22
CA MET A 97 -1.40 -15.74 -0.25
C MET A 97 -1.94 -16.96 0.49
N GLY A 98 -2.10 -18.08 -0.21
CA GLY A 98 -2.50 -19.34 0.41
C GLY A 98 -1.38 -19.97 1.23
N THR A 99 -0.15 -19.91 0.73
CA THR A 99 1.02 -20.46 1.42
C THR A 99 1.36 -19.70 2.70
N LEU A 100 1.24 -18.37 2.68
CA LEU A 100 1.59 -17.52 3.82
C LEU A 100 0.39 -17.17 4.71
N ILE A 101 -0.76 -17.85 4.56
CA ILE A 101 -2.01 -17.48 5.25
C ILE A 101 -1.88 -17.49 6.77
N ASP A 102 -1.09 -18.41 7.32
CA ASP A 102 -0.85 -18.53 8.76
C ASP A 102 0.23 -17.59 9.29
N TYR A 103 1.11 -17.13 8.42
CA TYR A 103 2.23 -16.25 8.74
C TYR A 103 1.88 -14.77 8.55
N ALA A 104 0.99 -14.45 7.61
CA ALA A 104 0.50 -13.11 7.31
C ALA A 104 -1.03 -13.04 7.46
N LYS A 105 -1.50 -13.21 8.70
CA LYS A 105 -2.95 -13.35 9.03
C LYS A 105 -3.77 -12.10 8.73
N ASP A 106 -3.17 -10.91 8.88
CA ASP A 106 -3.87 -9.66 8.56
C ASP A 106 -3.95 -9.46 7.05
N LYS A 107 -5.16 -9.57 6.51
CA LYS A 107 -5.45 -9.36 5.09
C LYS A 107 -5.11 -7.93 4.61
N ASN A 108 -5.09 -6.96 5.52
CA ASN A 108 -4.77 -5.57 5.19
C ASN A 108 -3.30 -5.40 4.81
N LEU A 109 -2.41 -6.28 5.27
CA LEU A 109 -1.00 -6.29 4.86
C LEU A 109 -0.80 -6.43 3.34
N ARG A 110 -1.80 -6.97 2.63
CA ARG A 110 -1.76 -7.15 1.17
C ARG A 110 -2.14 -5.89 0.39
N LEU A 111 -2.56 -4.83 1.10
CA LEU A 111 -3.07 -3.59 0.49
C LEU A 111 -2.14 -2.41 0.77
N CYS A 112 -1.67 -1.79 -0.30
CA CYS A 112 -1.09 -0.46 -0.21
C CYS A 112 -2.22 0.56 0.02
N PRO A 113 -2.14 1.43 1.04
CA PRO A 113 -3.12 2.48 1.28
C PRO A 113 -3.32 3.46 0.11
N LEU A 114 -2.39 3.46 -0.86
CA LEU A 114 -2.48 4.25 -2.09
C LEU A 114 -3.17 3.49 -3.23
N ALA A 115 -3.31 2.17 -3.11
CA ALA A 115 -3.99 1.31 -4.08
C ALA A 115 -4.98 0.38 -3.36
N PRO A 116 -6.04 0.93 -2.75
CA PRO A 116 -7.03 0.16 -2.01
C PRO A 116 -7.88 -0.73 -2.94
N LEU A 117 -8.59 -1.69 -2.34
CA LEU A 117 -9.59 -2.45 -3.04
C LEU A 117 -10.73 -1.52 -3.49
N ARG A 118 -10.96 -1.46 -4.79
CA ARG A 118 -12.09 -0.69 -5.35
C ARG A 118 -13.40 -1.42 -5.13
N THR A 119 -14.41 -0.71 -4.65
CA THR A 119 -15.76 -1.21 -4.43
C THR A 119 -16.73 -0.72 -5.52
N PRO A 120 -17.68 -1.58 -5.99
CA PRO A 120 -17.79 -2.98 -5.61
C PRO A 120 -16.64 -3.84 -6.17
N ALA A 121 -16.21 -4.84 -5.40
CA ALA A 121 -15.34 -5.87 -5.95
C ALA A 121 -16.10 -6.66 -7.01
N PRO A 122 -15.42 -7.25 -8.04
CA PRO A 122 -16.11 -8.07 -9.02
C PRO A 122 -16.74 -9.28 -8.33
N ALA A 123 -18.03 -9.51 -8.62
CA ALA A 123 -18.78 -10.64 -8.06
C ALA A 123 -18.22 -12.00 -8.54
N SER A 124 -17.57 -12.01 -9.70
CA SER A 124 -16.86 -13.17 -10.24
C SER A 124 -15.79 -12.70 -11.24
N GLY A 125 -14.78 -13.54 -11.44
CA GLY A 125 -13.68 -13.23 -12.36
C GLY A 125 -12.58 -12.36 -11.73
N ASN A 126 -11.45 -12.34 -12.42
CA ASN A 126 -10.26 -11.64 -11.99
C ASN A 126 -10.27 -10.18 -12.47
N ARG A 127 -9.62 -9.30 -11.72
CA ARG A 127 -9.40 -7.91 -12.09
C ARG A 127 -7.95 -7.54 -11.81
N GLN A 128 -7.25 -7.05 -12.81
CA GLN A 128 -5.94 -6.46 -12.61
C GLN A 128 -6.03 -5.18 -11.78
N GLY A 129 -4.97 -4.94 -11.02
CA GLY A 129 -4.76 -3.69 -10.31
C GLY A 129 -4.27 -2.57 -11.23
N SER A 130 -3.95 -1.45 -10.60
CA SER A 130 -3.38 -0.27 -11.25
C SER A 130 -2.54 0.51 -10.23
N ALA A 131 -1.97 1.63 -10.62
CA ALA A 131 -1.23 2.49 -9.70
C ALA A 131 -2.06 2.86 -8.45
N ASP A 132 -3.38 3.06 -8.57
CA ASP A 132 -4.28 3.48 -7.49
C ASP A 132 -5.36 2.44 -7.13
N GLY A 133 -5.22 1.19 -7.54
CA GLY A 133 -6.22 0.16 -7.27
C GLY A 133 -5.64 -1.24 -7.14
N ALA A 134 -6.16 -1.98 -6.16
CA ALA A 134 -5.79 -3.36 -5.91
C ALA A 134 -6.28 -4.32 -7.01
N TRP A 135 -5.53 -5.37 -7.26
CA TRP A 135 -5.96 -6.50 -8.06
C TRP A 135 -6.93 -7.40 -7.26
N VAL A 136 -7.72 -8.18 -7.99
CA VAL A 136 -8.64 -9.18 -7.44
C VAL A 136 -8.47 -10.49 -8.20
N ARG A 137 -8.34 -11.59 -7.45
CA ARG A 137 -8.29 -12.95 -7.98
C ARG A 137 -9.29 -13.86 -7.27
N TRP A 138 -10.09 -14.55 -8.01
CA TRP A 138 -10.93 -15.64 -7.52
C TRP A 138 -10.21 -16.98 -7.69
N THR A 139 -10.38 -17.87 -6.72
CA THR A 139 -9.99 -19.29 -6.89
C THR A 139 -10.79 -19.93 -8.02
N SER A 140 -10.27 -20.99 -8.63
CA SER A 140 -10.93 -21.67 -9.76
C SER A 140 -12.31 -22.20 -9.38
N ASP A 141 -12.51 -22.61 -8.13
CA ASP A 141 -13.80 -23.02 -7.59
C ASP A 141 -14.74 -21.84 -7.25
N ARG A 142 -14.27 -20.59 -7.41
CA ARG A 142 -14.99 -19.34 -7.11
C ARG A 142 -15.50 -19.19 -5.67
N LYS A 143 -14.92 -19.92 -4.71
CA LYS A 143 -15.32 -19.84 -3.30
C LYS A 143 -14.51 -18.80 -2.52
N THR A 144 -13.27 -18.56 -2.92
CA THR A 144 -12.38 -17.64 -2.22
C THR A 144 -11.93 -16.50 -3.14
N MET A 145 -12.03 -15.29 -2.64
CA MET A 145 -11.54 -14.10 -3.30
C MET A 145 -10.26 -13.61 -2.59
N PHE A 146 -9.17 -13.59 -3.31
CA PHE A 146 -7.95 -12.90 -2.91
C PHE A 146 -7.86 -11.53 -3.56
N TYR A 147 -7.23 -10.60 -2.87
CA TYR A 147 -6.98 -9.25 -3.37
C TYR A 147 -5.70 -8.70 -2.76
N GLY A 148 -5.07 -7.78 -3.45
CA GLY A 148 -3.85 -7.14 -2.99
C GLY A 148 -3.38 -6.03 -3.93
N SER A 149 -2.37 -5.33 -3.48
CA SER A 149 -1.68 -4.29 -4.25
C SER A 149 -0.22 -4.65 -4.49
N TYR A 150 0.24 -5.72 -3.85
CA TYR A 150 1.60 -6.23 -3.93
C TYR A 150 1.64 -7.53 -4.70
N GLY A 151 2.73 -7.74 -5.40
CA GLY A 151 3.07 -9.01 -6.03
C GLY A 151 4.29 -9.64 -5.37
N PHE A 152 4.51 -10.89 -5.70
CA PHE A 152 5.61 -11.71 -5.22
C PHE A 152 6.58 -12.00 -6.37
N ASN A 153 7.87 -11.99 -6.08
CA ASN A 153 8.87 -12.41 -7.03
C ASN A 153 8.74 -13.91 -7.33
N GLY A 154 8.24 -14.22 -8.50
CA GLY A 154 7.96 -15.59 -8.92
C GLY A 154 9.17 -16.52 -8.92
N TRP A 155 10.38 -15.98 -9.11
CA TRP A 155 11.61 -16.75 -9.05
C TRP A 155 11.97 -17.29 -7.67
N LEU A 156 11.27 -16.81 -6.64
CA LEU A 156 11.40 -17.31 -5.27
C LEU A 156 10.45 -18.48 -4.95
N TYR A 157 9.55 -18.89 -5.86
CA TYR A 157 8.74 -20.08 -5.60
C TYR A 157 9.57 -21.36 -5.64
N SER A 158 9.30 -22.29 -4.72
CA SER A 158 10.03 -23.59 -4.64
C SER A 158 9.65 -24.56 -5.76
N GLN A 159 8.42 -24.47 -6.27
CA GLN A 159 7.90 -25.31 -7.34
C GLN A 159 6.96 -24.51 -8.22
N VAL A 160 7.18 -24.54 -9.49
CA VAL A 160 6.27 -23.91 -10.46
C VAL A 160 5.85 -24.95 -11.48
N VAL A 161 4.60 -25.38 -11.31
CA VAL A 161 3.86 -26.06 -12.37
C VAL A 161 2.97 -24.98 -12.99
N LEU A 162 3.30 -24.58 -14.21
CA LEU A 162 2.51 -23.58 -14.92
C LEU A 162 1.07 -24.04 -15.16
N PHE A 163 0.18 -23.10 -15.43
CA PHE A 163 -1.15 -23.39 -15.98
C PHE A 163 -1.01 -24.34 -17.19
N GLY A 164 -1.57 -25.54 -17.08
CA GLY A 164 -1.40 -26.60 -18.09
C GLY A 164 -0.50 -27.77 -17.66
N GLY A 165 0.04 -27.76 -16.43
CA GLY A 165 0.69 -28.92 -15.82
C GLY A 165 2.15 -29.16 -16.22
N GLY A 166 2.77 -28.24 -17.00
CA GLY A 166 4.18 -28.33 -17.38
C GLY A 166 5.12 -27.57 -16.45
N PRO A 167 6.42 -27.95 -16.39
CA PRO A 167 7.43 -27.21 -15.65
C PRO A 167 7.67 -25.83 -16.27
N HIS A 168 8.12 -24.88 -15.46
CA HIS A 168 8.53 -23.56 -15.95
C HIS A 168 9.68 -23.73 -17.00
N PRO A 169 9.67 -23.00 -18.13
CA PRO A 169 10.66 -23.16 -19.22
C PRO A 169 12.08 -22.76 -18.82
N ARG A 170 12.27 -22.07 -17.69
CA ARG A 170 13.58 -21.61 -17.19
C ARG A 170 13.79 -22.02 -15.73
N PRO A 171 13.88 -23.34 -15.42
CA PRO A 171 13.98 -23.82 -14.04
C PRO A 171 15.29 -23.39 -13.36
N HIS A 172 16.34 -23.07 -14.10
CA HIS A 172 17.63 -22.65 -13.61
C HIS A 172 17.68 -21.20 -13.07
N PHE A 173 16.64 -20.40 -13.31
CA PHE A 173 16.53 -19.04 -12.78
C PHE A 173 15.92 -19.00 -11.37
N PHE A 174 15.32 -20.10 -10.92
CA PHE A 174 14.76 -20.13 -9.56
C PHE A 174 15.87 -20.16 -8.51
N PHE A 175 15.63 -19.46 -7.41
CA PHE A 175 16.45 -19.61 -6.21
C PHE A 175 16.14 -20.96 -5.56
N SER A 176 17.07 -21.88 -5.62
CA SER A 176 16.88 -23.27 -5.12
C SER A 176 16.70 -23.35 -3.60
N ASN A 177 17.34 -22.43 -2.87
CA ASN A 177 17.27 -22.29 -1.41
C ASN A 177 17.75 -20.90 -0.99
N GLN A 178 17.71 -20.59 0.30
CA GLN A 178 18.22 -19.31 0.82
C GLN A 178 19.71 -19.06 0.50
N GLY A 179 20.53 -20.10 0.49
CA GLY A 179 21.95 -19.98 0.17
C GLY A 179 22.23 -19.61 -1.28
N SER A 180 21.23 -19.73 -2.17
CA SER A 180 21.35 -19.27 -3.57
C SER A 180 21.08 -17.78 -3.76
N LEU A 181 20.68 -17.05 -2.72
CA LEU A 181 20.47 -15.60 -2.71
C LEU A 181 21.82 -14.89 -2.60
N GLU A 182 22.48 -14.65 -3.73
CA GLU A 182 23.81 -14.02 -3.77
C GLU A 182 23.79 -12.57 -3.29
N LYS A 183 22.68 -11.85 -3.51
CA LYS A 183 22.51 -10.43 -3.20
C LYS A 183 21.18 -10.18 -2.47
N PRO A 184 21.02 -10.64 -1.23
CA PRO A 184 19.72 -10.54 -0.53
C PRO A 184 19.18 -9.11 -0.41
N SER A 185 20.05 -8.12 -0.25
CA SER A 185 19.68 -6.70 -0.19
C SER A 185 19.27 -6.09 -1.54
N GLN A 186 19.43 -6.82 -2.63
CA GLN A 186 19.04 -6.41 -3.99
C GLN A 186 18.03 -7.39 -4.61
N THR A 187 17.59 -8.39 -3.87
CA THR A 187 16.62 -9.39 -4.34
C THR A 187 15.24 -9.04 -3.82
N PRO A 188 14.33 -8.53 -4.68
CA PRO A 188 12.95 -8.23 -4.28
C PRO A 188 12.19 -9.50 -3.90
N VAL A 189 11.38 -9.43 -2.84
CA VAL A 189 10.46 -10.49 -2.42
C VAL A 189 9.02 -10.07 -2.67
N PHE A 190 8.62 -8.92 -2.11
CA PHE A 190 7.33 -8.28 -2.35
C PHE A 190 7.53 -6.86 -2.88
N PHE A 191 6.67 -6.45 -3.78
CA PHE A 191 6.70 -5.12 -4.37
C PHE A 191 5.33 -4.73 -4.90
N ASP A 192 5.14 -3.45 -5.14
CA ASP A 192 3.95 -2.94 -5.82
C ASP A 192 3.78 -3.60 -7.19
N GLU A 193 2.60 -4.15 -7.44
CA GLU A 193 2.31 -4.82 -8.71
C GLU A 193 0.82 -4.69 -9.09
N ASN A 194 0.52 -4.81 -10.37
CA ASN A 194 -0.84 -4.86 -10.87
C ASN A 194 -1.46 -6.27 -10.82
N TRP A 195 -0.66 -7.27 -10.41
CA TRP A 195 -1.07 -8.66 -10.25
C TRP A 195 -0.39 -9.28 -9.02
N LEU A 196 -0.55 -10.57 -8.83
CA LEU A 196 -0.10 -11.27 -7.62
C LEU A 196 1.35 -11.74 -7.66
N ASP A 197 1.96 -11.83 -8.86
CA ASP A 197 3.32 -12.29 -9.06
C ASP A 197 3.86 -11.97 -10.46
N THR A 198 5.17 -11.93 -10.59
CA THR A 198 5.86 -11.75 -11.87
C THR A 198 7.22 -12.46 -11.86
N TRP A 199 7.77 -12.72 -13.07
CA TRP A 199 9.08 -13.36 -13.32
C TRP A 199 9.93 -12.47 -14.21
N PRO A 200 10.52 -11.37 -13.70
CA PRO A 200 11.31 -10.45 -14.49
C PRO A 200 12.54 -11.08 -15.14
N LEU A 201 12.85 -10.61 -16.33
CA LEU A 201 14.05 -10.94 -17.09
C LEU A 201 14.83 -9.66 -17.45
N GLU A 202 16.13 -9.79 -17.66
CA GLU A 202 17.01 -8.67 -18.03
C GLU A 202 16.58 -7.97 -19.32
N THR A 203 15.91 -8.72 -20.22
CA THR A 203 15.47 -8.26 -21.54
C THR A 203 14.05 -7.70 -21.55
N ASP A 204 13.35 -7.76 -20.42
CA ASP A 204 11.97 -7.30 -20.36
C ASP A 204 11.88 -5.79 -20.57
N LEU A 205 10.89 -5.38 -21.34
CA LEU A 205 10.58 -3.97 -21.55
C LEU A 205 9.69 -3.42 -20.41
N PRO A 206 9.81 -2.13 -20.07
CA PRO A 206 8.86 -1.50 -19.16
C PRO A 206 7.47 -1.40 -19.79
N ALA A 207 6.42 -1.41 -18.97
CA ALA A 207 5.10 -1.02 -19.46
C ALA A 207 5.12 0.41 -19.98
N ARG A 208 4.39 0.67 -21.05
CA ARG A 208 4.22 2.03 -21.60
C ARG A 208 3.13 2.81 -20.89
N ASP A 209 2.18 2.12 -20.31
CA ASP A 209 1.16 2.66 -19.42
C ASP A 209 1.58 2.43 -17.96
N LEU A 210 2.15 3.44 -17.32
CA LEU A 210 2.60 3.35 -15.93
C LEU A 210 1.44 3.46 -14.91
N TYR A 211 0.22 3.64 -15.38
CA TYR A 211 -0.95 3.58 -14.52
C TYR A 211 -1.52 2.16 -14.42
N ASN A 212 -1.68 1.48 -15.53
CA ASN A 212 -2.21 0.11 -15.56
C ASN A 212 -1.10 -0.96 -15.46
N GLY A 213 0.14 -0.61 -15.81
CA GLY A 213 1.17 -1.59 -16.05
C GLY A 213 0.87 -2.44 -17.28
N GLU A 214 1.58 -3.53 -17.47
CA GLU A 214 1.29 -4.46 -18.55
C GLU A 214 0.03 -5.26 -18.27
N THR A 215 -0.86 -5.33 -19.26
CA THR A 215 -2.16 -5.98 -19.14
C THR A 215 -2.09 -7.48 -19.49
N PHE A 216 -3.04 -8.22 -18.93
CA PHE A 216 -3.17 -9.69 -19.03
C PHE A 216 -3.73 -10.12 -20.40
N VAL A 217 -3.16 -9.65 -21.50
CA VAL A 217 -3.63 -10.09 -22.82
C VAL A 217 -2.69 -11.18 -23.33
N GLY A 218 -3.21 -12.42 -23.25
CA GLY A 218 -2.53 -13.68 -23.53
C GLY A 218 -1.49 -13.67 -24.65
N GLY A 219 -0.23 -13.74 -24.25
CA GLY A 219 0.92 -13.88 -25.11
C GLY A 219 2.17 -14.23 -24.31
N PRO A 220 3.26 -14.69 -24.93
CA PRO A 220 4.55 -14.84 -24.27
C PRO A 220 5.06 -13.45 -23.87
N GLY A 221 5.15 -13.18 -22.59
CA GLY A 221 5.48 -11.87 -22.01
C GLY A 221 4.56 -11.46 -20.86
N VAL A 222 3.53 -12.24 -20.61
CA VAL A 222 2.48 -11.98 -19.59
C VAL A 222 3.01 -11.96 -18.15
N TYR A 223 4.25 -12.37 -17.92
CA TYR A 223 4.84 -12.56 -16.58
C TYR A 223 6.09 -11.69 -16.38
N ASN A 224 6.23 -10.60 -17.11
CA ASN A 224 7.42 -9.78 -17.17
C ASN A 224 7.40 -8.60 -16.19
N ILE A 225 8.51 -7.86 -16.12
CA ILE A 225 8.70 -6.67 -15.30
C ILE A 225 7.66 -5.56 -15.55
N GLY A 226 7.00 -5.56 -16.71
CA GLY A 226 5.95 -4.61 -17.06
C GLY A 226 4.75 -4.63 -16.11
N ARG A 227 4.53 -5.73 -15.36
CA ARG A 227 3.48 -5.83 -14.35
C ARG A 227 3.77 -4.96 -13.12
N CYS A 228 5.04 -4.79 -12.78
CA CYS A 228 5.46 -3.93 -11.67
C CYS A 228 5.91 -2.54 -12.14
N THR A 229 6.02 -2.24 -13.45
CA THR A 229 6.29 -0.87 -13.89
C THR A 229 5.04 0.00 -13.82
N ILE A 230 4.56 0.25 -12.60
CA ILE A 230 3.42 1.12 -12.27
C ILE A 230 3.90 2.27 -11.37
N ALA A 231 3.59 3.51 -11.73
CA ALA A 231 4.04 4.68 -10.96
C ALA A 231 3.11 4.94 -9.76
N ARG A 232 3.26 4.16 -8.70
CA ARG A 232 2.43 4.26 -7.48
C ARG A 232 2.96 5.26 -6.49
N HIS A 233 4.28 5.35 -6.33
CA HIS A 233 4.97 6.23 -5.40
C HIS A 233 5.83 7.26 -6.14
N HIS A 234 6.32 8.28 -5.43
CA HIS A 234 7.12 9.37 -5.96
C HIS A 234 6.46 10.13 -7.12
N VAL A 235 5.14 10.10 -7.19
CA VAL A 235 4.30 10.89 -8.10
C VAL A 235 3.36 11.78 -7.30
N ARG A 236 2.76 12.77 -7.96
CA ARG A 236 1.82 13.69 -7.29
C ARG A 236 0.64 12.93 -6.65
N SER A 237 0.16 11.92 -7.32
CA SER A 237 -0.83 10.95 -6.84
C SER A 237 -0.78 9.71 -7.74
N PRO A 238 -1.07 8.51 -7.25
CA PRO A 238 -1.11 7.30 -8.09
C PRO A 238 -2.08 7.42 -9.28
N ALA A 239 -3.22 8.11 -9.12
CA ALA A 239 -4.18 8.37 -10.18
C ALA A 239 -3.62 9.26 -11.32
N SER A 240 -2.55 10.01 -11.05
CA SER A 240 -1.86 10.85 -12.03
C SER A 240 -0.69 10.16 -12.73
N ALA A 241 -0.49 8.85 -12.51
CA ALA A 241 0.52 8.07 -13.19
C ALA A 241 0.38 8.18 -14.71
N PRO A 242 1.48 8.36 -15.46
CA PRO A 242 1.43 8.48 -16.92
C PRO A 242 0.82 7.25 -17.57
N ARG A 243 -0.08 7.46 -18.51
CA ARG A 243 -0.73 6.40 -19.30
C ARG A 243 -0.01 6.10 -20.60
N HIS A 244 1.01 6.89 -20.92
CA HIS A 244 1.87 6.69 -22.06
C HIS A 244 3.25 7.27 -21.79
N VAL A 245 4.27 6.42 -21.92
CA VAL A 245 5.68 6.79 -21.87
C VAL A 245 6.33 6.31 -23.18
N ALA A 246 6.98 7.23 -23.88
CA ALA A 246 7.64 6.88 -25.14
C ALA A 246 8.89 6.02 -24.90
N PRO A 247 9.32 5.20 -25.90
CA PRO A 247 10.61 4.54 -25.87
C PRO A 247 11.76 5.51 -25.57
N GLY A 248 12.73 5.10 -24.74
CA GLY A 248 13.87 5.93 -24.35
C GLY A 248 13.57 7.01 -23.33
N GLN A 249 12.31 7.29 -23.04
CA GLN A 249 11.93 8.27 -22.04
C GLN A 249 12.16 7.72 -20.62
N ARG A 250 12.67 8.58 -19.71
CA ARG A 250 12.78 8.23 -18.29
C ARG A 250 11.42 7.84 -17.71
N LEU A 251 11.41 6.79 -16.90
CA LEU A 251 10.22 6.32 -16.18
C LEU A 251 10.05 7.11 -14.87
N PRO A 252 9.03 7.96 -14.74
CA PRO A 252 8.74 8.64 -13.48
C PRO A 252 8.07 7.70 -12.49
N GLY A 253 8.29 7.96 -11.19
CA GLY A 253 7.68 7.20 -10.11
C GLY A 253 8.60 6.13 -9.55
N ALA A 254 8.10 5.50 -8.48
CA ALA A 254 8.80 4.46 -7.75
C ALA A 254 7.83 3.35 -7.34
N LEU A 255 8.38 2.19 -7.07
CA LEU A 255 7.75 1.09 -6.34
C LEU A 255 8.28 1.04 -4.91
N GLU A 256 7.46 0.55 -4.05
CA GLU A 256 7.87 0.09 -2.76
C GLU A 256 8.20 -1.41 -2.83
N MET A 257 9.31 -1.81 -2.20
CA MET A 257 9.83 -3.17 -2.25
C MET A 257 10.33 -3.64 -0.89
N GLY A 258 10.01 -4.88 -0.55
CA GLY A 258 10.63 -5.63 0.53
C GLY A 258 11.69 -6.57 -0.04
N MET A 259 12.92 -6.49 0.48
CA MET A 259 14.08 -7.24 0.01
C MET A 259 14.33 -8.50 0.85
N ALA A 260 15.02 -9.46 0.28
CA ALA A 260 15.23 -10.77 0.89
C ALA A 260 16.04 -10.76 2.20
N ASP A 261 16.78 -9.69 2.50
CA ASP A 261 17.44 -9.47 3.79
C ASP A 261 16.50 -8.87 4.87
N GLY A 262 15.22 -8.58 4.50
CA GLY A 262 14.20 -8.09 5.41
C GLY A 262 14.05 -6.57 5.48
N HIS A 263 14.86 -5.79 4.75
CA HIS A 263 14.60 -4.36 4.64
C HIS A 263 13.54 -4.03 3.59
N SER A 264 13.00 -2.83 3.64
CA SER A 264 12.08 -2.30 2.61
C SER A 264 12.48 -0.89 2.22
N GLU A 265 12.39 -0.60 0.92
CA GLU A 265 12.77 0.68 0.34
C GLU A 265 11.88 1.07 -0.83
N PHE A 266 11.98 2.34 -1.23
CA PHE A 266 11.44 2.79 -2.53
C PHE A 266 12.51 2.69 -3.59
N VAL A 267 12.17 2.02 -4.69
CA VAL A 267 13.03 1.90 -5.87
C VAL A 267 12.39 2.64 -7.04
N ASP A 268 13.10 3.63 -7.60
CA ASP A 268 12.64 4.33 -8.79
C ASP A 268 12.44 3.34 -9.95
N LEU A 269 11.38 3.50 -10.74
CA LEU A 269 11.06 2.62 -11.87
C LEU A 269 12.22 2.47 -12.86
N GLU A 270 13.03 3.51 -13.00
CA GLU A 270 14.23 3.52 -13.85
C GLU A 270 15.29 2.51 -13.39
N HIS A 271 15.32 2.16 -12.09
CA HIS A 271 16.36 1.33 -11.47
C HIS A 271 15.96 -0.12 -11.25
N LEU A 272 14.78 -0.55 -11.71
CA LEU A 272 14.29 -1.92 -11.51
C LEU A 272 15.22 -2.98 -12.09
N TRP A 273 15.89 -2.70 -13.19
CA TRP A 273 16.84 -3.63 -13.82
C TRP A 273 18.18 -3.72 -13.10
N ASN A 274 18.45 -2.85 -12.12
CA ASN A 274 19.67 -2.92 -11.29
C ASN A 274 19.52 -3.92 -10.13
N LEU A 275 18.31 -4.43 -9.89
CA LEU A 275 18.02 -5.42 -8.86
C LEU A 275 18.37 -6.83 -9.31
N SER A 276 18.47 -7.76 -8.38
CA SER A 276 18.75 -9.18 -8.65
C SER A 276 17.45 -9.97 -8.58
N TRP A 277 16.72 -10.07 -9.70
CA TRP A 277 15.39 -10.68 -9.70
C TRP A 277 15.40 -12.20 -9.68
N HIS A 278 16.40 -12.84 -10.28
CA HIS A 278 16.53 -14.30 -10.34
C HIS A 278 17.98 -14.74 -10.13
N TYR A 279 18.18 -16.03 -9.92
CA TYR A 279 19.52 -16.61 -9.82
C TYR A 279 20.33 -16.35 -11.10
N GLY A 280 21.54 -15.84 -10.92
CA GLY A 280 22.42 -15.51 -12.04
C GLY A 280 22.04 -14.24 -12.81
N TRP A 281 21.23 -13.33 -12.21
CA TRP A 281 20.85 -12.05 -12.83
C TRP A 281 22.06 -11.24 -13.30
N GLN A 282 22.03 -10.82 -14.56
CA GLN A 282 23.04 -9.95 -15.14
C GLN A 282 22.44 -8.57 -15.39
N THR A 283 22.85 -7.59 -14.57
CA THR A 283 22.37 -6.21 -14.73
C THR A 283 22.69 -5.70 -16.14
N PRO A 284 21.70 -5.32 -16.95
CA PRO A 284 21.95 -4.80 -18.28
C PRO A 284 22.69 -3.46 -18.21
N ALA A 285 23.58 -3.19 -19.14
CA ALA A 285 24.34 -1.95 -19.22
C ALA A 285 23.44 -0.71 -19.38
N LYS A 286 22.24 -0.91 -19.94
CA LYS A 286 21.18 0.09 -20.08
C LYS A 286 19.84 -0.63 -19.94
N ARG A 287 18.87 0.06 -19.33
CA ARG A 287 17.48 -0.41 -19.29
C ARG A 287 16.99 -0.73 -20.71
N PRO A 288 16.39 -1.92 -20.94
CA PRO A 288 15.71 -2.24 -22.18
C PRO A 288 14.60 -1.25 -22.51
N ASP A 289 14.38 -0.98 -23.82
CA ASP A 289 13.47 0.06 -24.27
C ASP A 289 12.68 -0.33 -25.53
#